data_28792f1fd5819c2ae7c53702ad2f7175
#
_entry.id   28792f1fd5819c2ae7c53702ad2f7175
#
_cell.length_a   1.000
_cell.length_b   1.000
_cell.length_c   1.000
_cell.angle_alpha   90.00
_cell.angle_beta   90.00
_cell.angle_gamma   90.00
#
_symmetry.space_group_name_H-M   'P 1'
#
loop_
_entity.id
_entity.type
_entity.pdbx_description
1 polymer ?
#
loop_
_entity_poly.entity_id
_entity_poly.type
_entity_poly.pdbx_seq_one_letter_code
_entity_poly.pdbx_strand_id
1 'polypeptide(L)'
;MSSSPTPLPTATRDWLAASEDDTARLAQRLAVAMQADASLADALLTLRGELGAGKTTFVRHLLRALGVTGRIKSPTYALVEPYELPATPAWGGPLPAWHADLYRFDDPREWEDAGLRELFAGRGLKLVEWPDKAGPLLPMPDLDLLLRHTDDGGRYITLSARSARGVALLDTAA
;
A
#
# COMPACT_ATOMS: atom_id res chain seq x y z
N MET A 1 0.58 18.67 -31.69
CA MET A 1 -0.56 17.76 -31.45
C MET A 1 -0.43 17.21 -30.05
N SER A 2 -1.29 17.63 -29.17
CA SER A 2 -1.30 17.16 -27.79
C SER A 2 -2.03 15.82 -27.76
N SER A 3 -1.27 14.73 -27.68
CA SER A 3 -1.86 13.40 -27.45
C SER A 3 -2.31 13.39 -26.00
N SER A 4 -3.61 13.41 -25.76
CA SER A 4 -4.15 13.13 -24.43
C SER A 4 -3.66 11.77 -23.99
N PRO A 5 -3.10 11.62 -22.80
CA PRO A 5 -2.67 10.30 -22.34
C PRO A 5 -3.90 9.39 -22.30
N THR A 6 -3.77 8.24 -22.90
CA THR A 6 -4.79 7.18 -22.81
C THR A 6 -4.98 6.88 -21.33
N PRO A 7 -6.20 6.94 -20.78
CA PRO A 7 -6.43 6.61 -19.39
C PRO A 7 -5.95 5.18 -19.13
N LEU A 8 -5.15 5.00 -18.09
CA LEU A 8 -4.66 3.68 -17.69
C LEU A 8 -5.86 2.78 -17.37
N PRO A 9 -5.82 1.52 -17.81
CA PRO A 9 -6.90 0.58 -17.52
C PRO A 9 -7.08 0.44 -16.02
N THR A 10 -8.27 0.73 -15.53
CA THR A 10 -8.65 0.49 -14.14
C THR A 10 -9.28 -0.88 -14.06
N ALA A 11 -8.68 -1.78 -13.30
CA ALA A 11 -9.25 -3.08 -12.96
C ALA A 11 -9.56 -3.08 -11.47
N THR A 12 -10.65 -3.73 -11.10
CA THR A 12 -11.14 -3.78 -9.72
C THR A 12 -11.45 -5.22 -9.33
N ARG A 13 -11.19 -5.57 -8.09
CA ARG A 13 -11.50 -6.86 -7.50
C ARG A 13 -11.91 -6.69 -6.05
N ASP A 14 -12.89 -7.48 -5.62
CA ASP A 14 -13.36 -7.49 -4.26
C ASP A 14 -12.84 -8.71 -3.49
N TRP A 15 -12.58 -8.51 -2.21
CA TRP A 15 -12.13 -9.53 -1.27
C TRP A 15 -12.97 -9.45 0.00
N LEU A 16 -13.66 -10.54 0.32
CA LEU A 16 -14.39 -10.64 1.59
C LEU A 16 -13.48 -11.27 2.64
N ALA A 17 -13.17 -10.50 3.67
CA ALA A 17 -12.41 -10.94 4.83
C ALA A 17 -13.38 -11.13 6.01
N ALA A 18 -13.86 -12.33 6.20
CA ALA A 18 -14.74 -12.68 7.32
C ALA A 18 -14.00 -12.60 8.67
N SER A 19 -12.67 -12.76 8.65
CA SER A 19 -11.79 -12.71 9.81
C SER A 19 -10.49 -11.97 9.48
N GLU A 20 -9.70 -11.65 10.51
CA GLU A 20 -8.35 -11.10 10.33
C GLU A 20 -7.44 -12.05 9.55
N ASP A 21 -7.61 -13.37 9.70
CA ASP A 21 -6.86 -14.35 8.93
C ASP A 21 -7.11 -14.23 7.42
N ASP A 22 -8.31 -13.85 7.01
CA ASP A 22 -8.63 -13.60 5.61
C ASP A 22 -7.90 -12.35 5.08
N THR A 23 -7.78 -11.32 5.90
CA THR A 23 -6.96 -10.14 5.58
C THR A 23 -5.49 -10.51 5.47
N ALA A 24 -5.00 -11.34 6.38
CA ALA A 24 -3.62 -11.85 6.33
C ALA A 24 -3.37 -12.68 5.06
N ARG A 25 -4.32 -13.48 4.62
CA ARG A 25 -4.20 -14.26 3.37
C ARG A 25 -4.10 -13.36 2.14
N LEU A 26 -4.88 -12.28 2.07
CA LEU A 26 -4.77 -11.31 0.99
C LEU A 26 -3.36 -10.67 0.98
N ALA A 27 -2.90 -10.22 2.14
CA ALA A 27 -1.56 -9.65 2.30
C ALA A 27 -0.46 -10.64 1.88
N GLN A 28 -0.61 -11.91 2.26
CA GLN A 28 0.32 -12.98 1.89
C GLN A 28 0.38 -13.20 0.38
N ARG A 29 -0.76 -13.17 -0.32
CA ARG A 29 -0.78 -13.31 -1.79
C ARG A 29 -0.02 -12.19 -2.48
N LEU A 30 -0.24 -10.94 -2.06
CA LEU A 30 0.48 -9.80 -2.58
C LEU A 30 1.99 -9.90 -2.27
N ALA A 31 2.34 -10.31 -1.05
CA ALA A 31 3.72 -10.47 -0.64
C ALA A 31 4.46 -11.52 -1.49
N VAL A 32 3.83 -12.67 -1.77
CA VAL A 32 4.43 -13.72 -2.61
C VAL A 32 4.74 -13.19 -4.01
N ALA A 33 3.83 -12.44 -4.61
CA ALA A 33 4.06 -11.82 -5.91
C ALA A 33 5.21 -10.81 -5.88
N MET A 34 5.26 -9.97 -4.87
CA MET A 34 6.32 -8.97 -4.68
C MET A 34 7.68 -9.65 -4.45
N GLN A 35 7.73 -10.73 -3.69
CA GLN A 35 8.95 -11.48 -3.42
C GLN A 35 9.50 -12.18 -4.67
N ALA A 36 8.63 -12.54 -5.61
CA ALA A 36 9.00 -13.18 -6.86
C ALA A 36 9.46 -12.20 -7.94
N ASP A 37 9.10 -10.91 -7.81
CA ASP A 37 9.39 -9.88 -8.82
C ASP A 37 9.62 -8.53 -8.14
N ALA A 38 10.87 -8.05 -8.18
CA ALA A 38 11.25 -6.78 -7.58
C ALA A 38 10.47 -5.57 -8.14
N SER A 39 10.03 -5.63 -9.40
CA SER A 39 9.23 -4.55 -10.00
C SER A 39 7.85 -4.44 -9.36
N LEU A 40 7.29 -5.54 -8.85
CA LEU A 40 6.02 -5.54 -8.12
C LEU A 40 6.19 -5.05 -6.67
N ALA A 41 7.38 -5.21 -6.09
CA ALA A 41 7.68 -4.68 -4.76
C ALA A 41 7.93 -3.18 -4.76
N ASP A 42 8.31 -2.60 -5.89
CA ASP A 42 8.52 -1.16 -6.07
C ASP A 42 7.19 -0.44 -6.36
N ALA A 43 6.23 -0.61 -5.48
CA ALA A 43 4.85 -0.20 -5.67
C ALA A 43 4.43 0.87 -4.66
N LEU A 44 3.46 1.70 -5.05
CA LEU A 44 2.70 2.56 -4.16
C LEU A 44 1.31 1.95 -3.95
N LEU A 45 1.02 1.56 -2.71
CA LEU A 45 -0.28 1.09 -2.28
C LEU A 45 -0.93 2.14 -1.37
N THR A 46 -2.17 2.51 -1.68
CA THR A 46 -2.96 3.41 -0.84
C THR A 46 -4.07 2.64 -0.13
N LEU A 47 -4.36 3.01 1.12
CA LEU A 47 -5.34 2.37 1.96
C LEU A 47 -6.35 3.40 2.45
N ARG A 48 -7.61 3.19 2.08
CA ARG A 48 -8.75 4.03 2.44
C ARG A 48 -9.69 3.26 3.36
N GLY A 49 -10.43 3.97 4.14
CA GLY A 49 -11.43 3.41 5.05
C GLY A 49 -11.52 4.22 6.32
N GLU A 50 -12.63 4.08 7.04
CA GLU A 50 -12.85 4.75 8.31
C GLU A 50 -11.84 4.30 9.37
N LEU A 51 -11.75 5.04 10.46
CA LEU A 51 -10.98 4.63 11.65
C LEU A 51 -11.42 3.24 12.10
N GLY A 52 -10.48 2.36 12.34
CA GLY A 52 -10.75 0.99 12.75
C GLY A 52 -11.14 0.05 11.60
N ALA A 53 -11.10 0.48 10.35
CA ALA A 53 -11.43 -0.38 9.20
C ALA A 53 -10.43 -1.50 8.94
N GLY A 54 -9.22 -1.44 9.54
CA GLY A 54 -8.20 -2.48 9.40
C GLY A 54 -7.05 -2.12 8.47
N LYS A 55 -6.88 -0.85 8.13
CA LYS A 55 -5.78 -0.37 7.26
C LYS A 55 -4.41 -0.71 7.83
N THR A 56 -4.15 -0.32 9.07
CA THR A 56 -2.87 -0.61 9.75
C THR A 56 -2.68 -2.11 9.95
N THR A 57 -3.75 -2.86 10.22
CA THR A 57 -3.73 -4.32 10.33
C THR A 57 -3.27 -4.95 9.03
N PHE A 58 -3.80 -4.51 7.89
CA PHE A 58 -3.37 -4.99 6.57
C PHE A 58 -1.88 -4.69 6.32
N VAL A 59 -1.45 -3.46 6.59
CA VAL A 59 -0.04 -3.06 6.44
C VAL A 59 0.88 -3.95 7.27
N ARG A 60 0.50 -4.22 8.51
CA ARG A 60 1.27 -5.11 9.41
C ARG A 60 1.39 -6.51 8.83
N HIS A 61 0.29 -7.09 8.35
CA HIS A 61 0.32 -8.42 7.73
C HIS A 61 1.17 -8.44 6.47
N LEU A 62 1.10 -7.41 5.63
CA LEU A 62 1.91 -7.34 4.42
C LEU A 62 3.40 -7.23 4.74
N LEU A 63 3.80 -6.36 5.65
CA LEU A 63 5.19 -6.21 6.06
C LEU A 63 5.74 -7.49 6.71
N ARG A 64 4.93 -8.17 7.55
CA ARG A 64 5.29 -9.48 8.12
C ARG A 64 5.50 -10.53 7.05
N ALA A 65 4.58 -10.62 6.09
CA ALA A 65 4.67 -11.57 4.99
C ALA A 65 5.89 -11.29 4.09
N LEU A 66 6.30 -10.03 3.98
CA LEU A 66 7.52 -9.62 3.27
C LEU A 66 8.81 -9.83 4.08
N GLY A 67 8.71 -10.33 5.30
CA GLY A 67 9.88 -10.73 6.10
C GLY A 67 10.33 -9.69 7.13
N VAL A 68 9.59 -8.62 7.36
CA VAL A 68 9.90 -7.66 8.42
C VAL A 68 9.74 -8.32 9.78
N THR A 69 10.81 -8.31 10.58
CA THR A 69 10.82 -8.81 11.94
C THR A 69 10.81 -7.67 12.96
N GLY A 70 10.57 -7.98 14.22
CA GLY A 70 10.50 -6.97 15.25
C GLY A 70 9.16 -6.23 15.30
N ARG A 71 9.12 -5.09 15.98
CA ARG A 71 7.88 -4.34 16.16
C ARG A 71 7.54 -3.52 14.93
N ILE A 72 6.32 -3.71 14.41
CA ILE A 72 5.74 -2.85 13.40
C ILE A 72 4.84 -1.84 14.10
N LYS A 73 5.25 -0.58 14.06
CA LYS A 73 4.54 0.51 14.73
C LYS A 73 3.53 1.15 13.79
N SER A 74 2.41 1.63 14.34
CA SER A 74 1.59 2.61 13.63
C SER A 74 2.32 3.95 13.63
N PRO A 75 2.43 4.69 12.50
CA PRO A 75 3.08 6.00 12.46
C PRO A 75 2.18 7.09 13.04
N THR A 76 1.75 6.93 14.29
CA THR A 76 0.80 7.84 14.95
C THR A 76 1.39 9.22 15.23
N TYR A 77 2.68 9.27 15.54
CA TYR A 77 3.41 10.50 15.87
C TYR A 77 4.44 10.88 14.81
N ALA A 78 5.06 9.88 14.20
CA ALA A 78 5.89 10.06 13.01
C ALA A 78 5.00 9.92 11.79
N LEU A 79 5.09 10.84 10.85
CA LEU A 79 4.31 10.80 9.62
C LEU A 79 4.62 9.55 8.79
N VAL A 80 5.87 9.07 8.86
CA VAL A 80 6.38 7.92 8.11
C VAL A 80 7.27 7.05 9.00
N GLU A 81 7.06 5.73 8.93
CA GLU A 81 7.94 4.72 9.54
C GLU A 81 8.68 3.96 8.43
N PRO A 82 10.02 3.94 8.46
CA PRO A 82 10.84 3.20 7.50
C PRO A 82 11.01 1.74 7.94
N TYR A 83 11.11 0.86 6.94
CA TYR A 83 11.43 -0.55 7.11
C TYR A 83 12.41 -1.00 6.03
N GLU A 84 13.10 -2.10 6.28
CA GLU A 84 13.91 -2.78 5.30
C GLU A 84 13.33 -4.18 5.04
N LEU A 85 13.00 -4.45 3.79
CA LEU A 85 12.54 -5.76 3.37
C LEU A 85 13.75 -6.64 3.10
N PRO A 86 13.84 -7.84 3.71
CA PRO A 86 14.96 -8.76 3.45
C PRO A 86 15.07 -9.12 1.97
N ALA A 87 16.30 -9.29 1.51
CA ALA A 87 16.57 -9.74 0.15
C ALA A 87 15.87 -11.07 -0.15
N THR A 88 15.41 -11.20 -1.39
CA THR A 88 14.92 -12.45 -1.95
C THR A 88 15.78 -12.85 -3.15
N PRO A 89 15.73 -14.11 -3.61
CA PRO A 89 16.46 -14.50 -4.82
C PRO A 89 16.15 -13.65 -6.05
N ALA A 90 14.93 -13.10 -6.13
CA ALA A 90 14.50 -12.27 -7.25
C ALA A 90 14.97 -10.81 -7.16
N TRP A 91 15.35 -10.32 -5.97
CA TRP A 91 15.64 -8.89 -5.77
C TRP A 91 17.12 -8.54 -5.84
N GLY A 92 18.00 -9.49 -5.61
CA GLY A 92 19.45 -9.27 -5.60
C GLY A 92 19.97 -8.45 -4.39
N GLY A 93 19.10 -8.03 -3.47
CA GLY A 93 19.44 -7.28 -2.27
C GLY A 93 18.19 -6.84 -1.52
N PRO A 94 18.33 -6.25 -0.31
CA PRO A 94 17.18 -5.74 0.44
C PRO A 94 16.53 -4.55 -0.27
N LEU A 95 15.23 -4.33 0.00
CA LEU A 95 14.47 -3.18 -0.51
C LEU A 95 13.96 -2.33 0.65
N PRO A 96 13.99 -0.99 0.52
CA PRO A 96 13.34 -0.12 1.49
C PRO A 96 11.82 -0.20 1.37
N ALA A 97 11.14 -0.01 2.49
CA ALA A 97 9.70 0.16 2.55
C ALA A 97 9.35 1.28 3.53
N TRP A 98 8.26 1.97 3.26
CA TRP A 98 7.77 3.05 4.12
C TRP A 98 6.29 2.89 4.36
N HIS A 99 5.89 3.09 5.61
CA HIS A 99 4.50 3.17 6.00
C HIS A 99 4.21 4.60 6.42
N ALA A 100 3.35 5.28 5.69
CA ALA A 100 2.89 6.62 5.97
C ALA A 100 1.44 6.59 6.43
N ASP A 101 1.11 7.40 7.45
CA ASP A 101 -0.26 7.64 7.89
C ASP A 101 -0.51 9.16 7.87
N LEU A 102 -1.36 9.59 6.96
CA LEU A 102 -1.65 11.01 6.72
C LEU A 102 -2.89 11.51 7.49
N TYR A 103 -3.40 10.74 8.44
CA TYR A 103 -4.62 11.10 9.17
C TYR A 103 -4.58 12.49 9.79
N ARG A 104 -3.42 12.88 10.37
CA ARG A 104 -3.19 14.19 11.00
C ARG A 104 -2.57 15.23 10.08
N PHE A 105 -2.46 14.93 8.80
CA PHE A 105 -1.89 15.81 7.80
C PHE A 105 -2.89 16.93 7.45
N ASP A 106 -2.57 18.18 7.75
CA ASP A 106 -3.47 19.32 7.57
C ASP A 106 -2.98 20.34 6.56
N ASP A 107 -1.65 20.50 6.40
CA ASP A 107 -1.04 21.52 5.57
C ASP A 107 -0.20 20.90 4.46
N PRO A 108 -0.46 21.20 3.17
CA PRO A 108 0.35 20.73 2.04
C PRO A 108 1.84 21.02 2.17
N ARG A 109 2.24 22.06 2.93
CA ARG A 109 3.65 22.37 3.19
C ARG A 109 4.34 21.31 4.03
N GLU A 110 3.62 20.58 4.88
CA GLU A 110 4.17 19.46 5.64
C GLU A 110 4.73 18.37 4.72
N TRP A 111 4.15 18.21 3.53
CA TRP A 111 4.61 17.27 2.52
C TRP A 111 6.04 17.56 2.06
N GLU A 112 6.34 18.83 1.79
CA GLU A 112 7.69 19.23 1.38
C GLU A 112 8.67 19.20 2.56
N ASP A 113 8.26 19.69 3.72
CA ASP A 113 9.08 19.73 4.94
C ASP A 113 9.47 18.33 5.43
N ALA A 114 8.61 17.33 5.22
CA ALA A 114 8.88 15.94 5.59
C ALA A 114 9.69 15.17 4.54
N GLY A 115 10.06 15.78 3.41
CA GLY A 115 10.82 15.11 2.34
C GLY A 115 10.04 14.02 1.62
N LEU A 116 8.72 14.09 1.62
CA LEU A 116 7.88 13.04 1.05
C LEU A 116 7.97 12.95 -0.47
N ARG A 117 8.24 14.07 -1.16
CA ARG A 117 8.43 14.06 -2.61
C ARG A 117 9.59 13.14 -3.02
N GLU A 118 10.72 13.26 -2.36
CA GLU A 118 11.92 12.45 -2.63
C GLU A 118 11.67 10.99 -2.25
N LEU A 119 10.98 10.76 -1.15
CA LEU A 119 10.61 9.42 -0.71
C LEU A 119 9.76 8.70 -1.77
N PHE A 120 8.72 9.36 -2.27
CA PHE A 120 7.83 8.77 -3.27
C PHE A 120 8.46 8.64 -4.66
N ALA A 121 9.47 9.44 -4.98
CA ALA A 121 10.25 9.32 -6.20
C ALA A 121 11.29 8.18 -6.14
N GLY A 122 11.68 7.76 -4.93
CA GLY A 122 12.68 6.71 -4.71
C GLY A 122 12.13 5.30 -4.94
N ARG A 123 13.06 4.35 -5.07
CA ARG A 123 12.73 2.93 -5.18
C ARG A 123 12.30 2.35 -3.83
N GLY A 124 11.31 1.48 -3.84
CA GLY A 124 10.86 0.73 -2.67
C GLY A 124 9.35 0.68 -2.54
N LEU A 125 8.88 -0.05 -1.55
CA LEU A 125 7.45 -0.19 -1.27
C LEU A 125 6.95 0.98 -0.44
N LYS A 126 5.88 1.62 -0.89
CA LYS A 126 5.23 2.73 -0.17
C LYS A 126 3.80 2.33 0.16
N LEU A 127 3.47 2.36 1.45
CA LEU A 127 2.16 2.03 1.98
C LEU A 127 1.60 3.29 2.66
N VAL A 128 0.49 3.81 2.14
CA VAL A 128 -0.05 5.12 2.56
C VAL A 128 -1.49 4.98 3.03
N GLU A 129 -1.72 5.25 4.32
CA GLU A 129 -3.07 5.38 4.88
C GLU A 129 -3.54 6.83 4.78
N TRP A 130 -4.84 7.02 4.60
CA TRP A 130 -5.48 8.33 4.44
C TRP A 130 -4.92 9.16 3.27
N PRO A 131 -4.83 8.57 2.06
CA PRO A 131 -4.20 9.25 0.92
C PRO A 131 -4.91 10.53 0.52
N ASP A 132 -6.21 10.67 0.77
CA ASP A 132 -7.00 11.86 0.42
C ASP A 132 -6.50 13.13 1.13
N LYS A 133 -5.83 12.99 2.27
CA LYS A 133 -5.25 14.11 3.00
C LYS A 133 -4.14 14.82 2.22
N ALA A 134 -3.40 14.09 1.39
CA ALA A 134 -2.36 14.66 0.54
C ALA A 134 -2.92 15.22 -0.78
N GLY A 135 -4.10 14.76 -1.19
CA GLY A 135 -4.73 15.20 -2.43
C GLY A 135 -3.82 15.05 -3.66
N PRO A 136 -3.64 16.12 -4.45
CA PRO A 136 -2.85 16.08 -5.69
C PRO A 136 -1.34 15.93 -5.46
N LEU A 137 -0.85 16.07 -4.22
CA LEU A 137 0.57 15.91 -3.90
C LEU A 137 1.02 14.46 -3.95
N LEU A 138 0.11 13.50 -3.70
CA LEU A 138 0.42 12.09 -3.75
C LEU A 138 0.45 11.62 -5.21
N PRO A 139 1.50 10.90 -5.64
CA PRO A 139 1.49 10.25 -6.95
C PRO A 139 0.31 9.28 -7.09
N MET A 140 -0.07 8.97 -8.34
CA MET A 140 -1.09 7.97 -8.59
C MET A 140 -0.64 6.61 -8.03
N PRO A 141 -1.44 5.94 -7.18
CA PRO A 141 -1.06 4.64 -6.66
C PRO A 141 -1.08 3.57 -7.75
N ASP A 142 -0.27 2.53 -7.56
CA ASP A 142 -0.37 1.31 -8.37
C ASP A 142 -1.62 0.52 -8.01
N LEU A 143 -1.88 0.38 -6.72
CA LEU A 143 -3.03 -0.34 -6.18
C LEU A 143 -3.65 0.45 -5.03
N ASP A 144 -4.96 0.70 -5.13
CA ASP A 144 -5.74 1.33 -4.08
C ASP A 144 -6.63 0.30 -3.39
N LEU A 145 -6.61 0.26 -2.06
CA LEU A 145 -7.42 -0.62 -1.24
C LEU A 145 -8.43 0.21 -0.44
N LEU A 146 -9.71 -0.10 -0.63
CA LEU A 146 -10.79 0.49 0.18
C LEU A 146 -11.32 -0.58 1.13
N LEU A 147 -11.14 -0.37 2.44
CA LEU A 147 -11.57 -1.28 3.49
C LEU A 147 -12.85 -0.75 4.15
N ARG A 148 -13.87 -1.62 4.22
CA ARG A 148 -15.16 -1.30 4.85
C ARG A 148 -15.54 -2.40 5.82
N HIS A 149 -16.20 -2.03 6.92
CA HIS A 149 -16.82 -2.99 7.83
C HIS A 149 -17.99 -3.71 7.17
N THR A 150 -18.16 -4.98 7.50
CA THR A 150 -19.39 -5.72 7.22
C THR A 150 -20.25 -5.82 8.50
N ASP A 151 -21.54 -6.07 8.35
CA ASP A 151 -22.49 -6.12 9.49
C ASP A 151 -22.16 -7.23 10.48
N ASP A 152 -21.48 -8.29 10.03
CA ASP A 152 -21.08 -9.45 10.83
C ASP A 152 -19.67 -9.33 11.45
N GLY A 153 -19.06 -8.15 11.39
CA GLY A 153 -17.76 -7.87 12.00
C GLY A 153 -16.56 -8.18 11.12
N GLY A 154 -16.76 -8.62 9.89
CA GLY A 154 -15.70 -8.81 8.90
C GLY A 154 -15.30 -7.50 8.20
N ARG A 155 -14.58 -7.67 7.09
CA ARG A 155 -14.14 -6.56 6.22
C ARG A 155 -14.46 -6.90 4.76
N TYR A 156 -14.88 -5.88 4.03
CA TYR A 156 -15.00 -5.92 2.59
C TYR A 156 -13.91 -5.03 2.00
N ILE A 157 -13.01 -5.62 1.22
CA ILE A 157 -11.85 -4.92 0.66
C ILE A 157 -12.01 -4.84 -0.84
N THR A 158 -12.11 -3.64 -1.37
CA THR A 158 -12.10 -3.38 -2.81
C THR A 158 -10.70 -2.97 -3.23
N LEU A 159 -10.09 -3.74 -4.13
CA LEU A 159 -8.79 -3.47 -4.70
C LEU A 159 -8.97 -2.87 -6.09
N SER A 160 -8.36 -1.72 -6.34
CA SER A 160 -8.44 -1.01 -7.63
C SER A 160 -7.04 -0.78 -8.17
N ALA A 161 -6.72 -1.40 -9.30
CA ALA A 161 -5.45 -1.19 -9.99
C ALA A 161 -5.49 0.09 -10.82
N ARG A 162 -4.42 0.87 -10.76
CA ARG A 162 -4.27 2.14 -11.49
C ARG A 162 -3.08 2.15 -12.46
N SER A 163 -2.30 1.08 -12.48
CA SER A 163 -1.12 0.91 -13.35
C SER A 163 -1.00 -0.53 -13.81
N ALA A 164 -0.11 -0.79 -14.75
CA ALA A 164 0.22 -2.16 -15.16
C ALA A 164 0.76 -2.99 -14.00
N ARG A 165 1.58 -2.39 -13.12
CA ARG A 165 2.06 -3.01 -11.88
C ARG A 165 0.89 -3.35 -10.96
N GLY A 166 -0.04 -2.43 -10.79
CA GLY A 166 -1.25 -2.65 -10.00
C GLY A 166 -2.11 -3.79 -10.55
N VAL A 167 -2.27 -3.89 -11.87
CA VAL A 167 -2.99 -5.01 -12.51
C VAL A 167 -2.31 -6.34 -12.21
N ALA A 168 -0.97 -6.41 -12.34
CA ALA A 168 -0.22 -7.61 -12.03
C ALA A 168 -0.38 -8.05 -10.57
N LEU A 169 -0.37 -7.09 -9.63
CA LEU A 169 -0.65 -7.36 -8.21
C LEU A 169 -2.10 -7.81 -7.99
N LEU A 170 -3.05 -7.17 -8.66
CA LEU A 170 -4.47 -7.50 -8.55
C LEU A 170 -4.75 -8.93 -8.99
N ASP A 171 -4.08 -9.40 -10.06
CA ASP A 171 -4.25 -10.76 -10.58
C ASP A 171 -3.83 -11.83 -9.57
N THR A 172 -2.91 -11.53 -8.67
CA THR A 172 -2.48 -12.46 -7.61
C THR A 172 -3.48 -12.55 -6.46
N ALA A 173 -4.39 -11.60 -6.32
CA ALA A 173 -5.44 -11.59 -5.31
C ALA A 173 -6.66 -12.46 -5.71
N ALA A 174 -6.58 -13.14 -6.83
CA ALA A 174 -7.64 -14.02 -7.34
C ALA A 174 -7.82 -15.30 -6.51
#